data_fc2a8594b6fbb228571eff1677da69f9
#
_entry.id   fc2a8594b6fbb228571eff1677da69f9
#
_cell.length_a   1.000
_cell.length_b   1.000
_cell.length_c   1.000
_cell.angle_alpha   90.00
_cell.angle_beta   90.00
_cell.angle_gamma   90.00
#
_symmetry.space_group_name_H-M   'P 1'
#
loop_
_entity.id
_entity.type
_entity.pdbx_description
1 polymer ?
#
loop_
_entity_poly.entity_id
_entity_poly.type
_entity_poly.pdbx_seq_one_letter_code
_entity_poly.pdbx_strand_id
1 'polypeptide(L)'
;MVNSIRKAIVLIFIAAGFMTLSAQTGKGLLVGKVMSETGRVLVGAKLFVTGSQDSGVTDVEGKFSFAVPVGARKVFVEAAGYDVLEDSVMIELDKEFFLNPVMSTISRMEGVEIVKRKKPKENTVAAAIQTKQLSSGMVEAISAEDFAKTTIRTTSDAIKRIPGATISEGKFANIRGMFDRYNAGYLNGAPLPSTESDRKAFSFDVIPAALLDNIVVVKSATPDMIGDFGGGIIQINTKSVPEKFIQTASIGFQYNSITTFNTMDAFGLEGSEYLGLPSAKRNIPVLDPKMGFEPHTTSKDPALNARETLKFNNDWSLKKVNVMPAPRFSYSLGMPFKLGKKEAGLLVSWNYAISPRRSEGNIVSKDYSTNYTYKDFSDEILSTNVQNGGVVNLSVKLNKKNRIDFRNLLSLTYDAGSTLRSGLTDADNGMYSEGFSNQVNFNRLVSSQVNGLHSFGKDKSKLTWVLNYGNTYRAVPDFRIANYALPEGDIANRQLVLNAFFNAGTGRFFSYMNETNVSASTDYSYNADLGKTHHVFKTGVFAQNRVRDFQSRQFVYAPVGGFKPSSALPEQDLGASAISASNIYLIEKRSEERRVGKECA
;
A
#
# COMPACT_ATOMS: atom_id res chain seq x y z
N MET A 1 28.24 -27.32 1.51
CA MET A 1 26.97 -27.17 0.79
C MET A 1 26.66 -25.69 0.41
N VAL A 2 26.89 -24.73 1.28
CA VAL A 2 26.63 -23.29 1.01
C VAL A 2 27.49 -22.70 -0.13
N ASN A 3 28.76 -23.13 -0.26
CA ASN A 3 29.66 -22.62 -1.32
C ASN A 3 29.34 -23.14 -2.72
N SER A 4 28.69 -24.31 -2.84
CA SER A 4 28.28 -24.87 -4.13
C SER A 4 27.04 -24.18 -4.69
N ILE A 5 26.12 -23.74 -3.80
CA ILE A 5 24.90 -23.00 -4.19
C ILE A 5 25.28 -21.58 -4.63
N ARG A 6 26.26 -20.93 -3.98
CA ARG A 6 26.76 -19.61 -4.40
C ARG A 6 27.38 -19.65 -5.81
N LYS A 7 28.13 -20.69 -6.15
CA LYS A 7 28.71 -20.85 -7.50
C LYS A 7 27.66 -21.14 -8.56
N ALA A 8 26.60 -21.89 -8.22
CA ALA A 8 25.49 -22.17 -9.15
C ALA A 8 24.64 -20.92 -9.45
N ILE A 9 24.37 -20.08 -8.46
CA ILE A 9 23.61 -18.84 -8.65
C ILE A 9 24.39 -17.82 -9.51
N VAL A 10 25.70 -17.70 -9.30
CA VAL A 10 26.54 -16.81 -10.12
C VAL A 10 26.65 -17.31 -11.56
N LEU A 11 26.71 -18.64 -11.78
CA LEU A 11 26.72 -19.22 -13.14
C LEU A 11 25.38 -19.03 -13.88
N ILE A 12 24.24 -19.08 -13.17
CA ILE A 12 22.92 -18.82 -13.78
C ILE A 12 22.78 -17.34 -14.18
N PHE A 13 23.33 -16.41 -13.40
CA PHE A 13 23.33 -14.97 -13.78
C PHE A 13 24.30 -14.66 -14.93
N ILE A 14 25.41 -15.35 -15.05
CA ILE A 14 26.36 -15.19 -16.16
C ILE A 14 25.82 -15.83 -17.44
N ALA A 15 25.09 -16.96 -17.36
CA ALA A 15 24.47 -17.60 -18.50
C ALA A 15 23.25 -16.83 -19.06
N ALA A 16 22.53 -16.08 -18.21
CA ALA A 16 21.42 -15.23 -18.64
C ALA A 16 21.88 -13.91 -19.33
N GLY A 17 23.15 -13.52 -19.17
CA GLY A 17 23.71 -12.31 -19.75
C GLY A 17 24.23 -12.41 -21.20
N PHE A 18 24.22 -13.60 -21.81
CA PHE A 18 24.80 -13.83 -23.14
C PHE A 18 23.81 -14.36 -24.20
N MET A 19 22.53 -14.06 -24.07
CA MET A 19 21.61 -14.18 -25.21
C MET A 19 21.21 -12.79 -25.71
N THR A 20 22.18 -12.04 -26.21
CA THR A 20 21.87 -11.04 -27.24
C THR A 20 21.59 -11.80 -28.54
N LEU A 21 20.31 -12.15 -28.73
CA LEU A 21 19.83 -12.51 -30.06
C LEU A 21 19.94 -11.25 -30.91
N SER A 22 21.03 -11.10 -31.65
CA SER A 22 21.09 -10.20 -32.77
C SER A 22 20.10 -10.73 -33.81
N ALA A 23 18.82 -10.33 -33.69
CA ALA A 23 17.94 -10.40 -34.82
C ALA A 23 18.53 -9.47 -35.87
N GLN A 24 19.20 -10.04 -36.87
CA GLN A 24 19.46 -9.34 -38.12
C GLN A 24 18.08 -8.95 -38.66
N THR A 25 17.67 -7.71 -38.43
CA THR A 25 16.46 -7.15 -38.98
C THR A 25 16.73 -6.88 -40.47
N GLY A 26 16.49 -7.88 -41.32
CA GLY A 26 16.43 -7.66 -42.75
C GLY A 26 15.37 -6.57 -43.03
N LYS A 27 15.63 -5.70 -43.97
CA LYS A 27 14.69 -4.65 -44.42
C LYS A 27 14.23 -4.97 -45.85
N GLY A 28 12.95 -4.69 -46.13
CA GLY A 28 12.42 -4.53 -47.49
C GLY A 28 12.17 -3.07 -47.79
N LEU A 29 11.85 -2.74 -48.99
CA LEU A 29 11.59 -1.38 -49.47
C LEU A 29 10.09 -1.15 -49.62
N LEU A 30 9.54 -0.14 -48.90
CA LEU A 30 8.16 0.29 -49.09
C LEU A 30 8.13 1.50 -50.04
N VAL A 31 7.48 1.33 -51.19
CA VAL A 31 7.40 2.34 -52.23
C VAL A 31 5.95 2.59 -52.60
N GLY A 32 5.63 3.79 -53.10
CA GLY A 32 4.29 4.08 -53.57
C GLY A 32 4.02 5.54 -53.76
N LYS A 33 2.72 5.86 -53.89
CA LYS A 33 2.25 7.22 -54.16
C LYS A 33 1.01 7.51 -53.34
N VAL A 34 1.03 8.61 -52.56
CA VAL A 34 -0.13 9.04 -51.76
C VAL A 34 -0.99 10.00 -52.58
N MET A 35 -2.28 9.70 -52.67
CA MET A 35 -3.27 10.50 -53.41
C MET A 35 -4.49 10.81 -52.56
N SER A 36 -5.22 11.86 -52.87
CA SER A 36 -6.54 12.12 -52.30
C SER A 36 -7.63 11.37 -53.08
N GLU A 37 -8.83 11.23 -52.53
CA GLU A 37 -10.02 10.70 -53.22
C GLU A 37 -10.37 11.46 -54.52
N THR A 38 -9.96 12.72 -54.62
CA THR A 38 -10.14 13.54 -55.82
C THR A 38 -9.03 13.36 -56.86
N GLY A 39 -8.11 12.40 -56.64
CA GLY A 39 -7.00 12.11 -57.58
C GLY A 39 -5.82 13.10 -57.51
N ARG A 40 -5.80 14.03 -56.52
CA ARG A 40 -4.67 14.94 -56.33
C ARG A 40 -3.53 14.23 -55.59
N VAL A 41 -2.30 14.44 -56.02
CA VAL A 41 -1.11 13.97 -55.31
C VAL A 41 -0.89 14.75 -54.02
N LEU A 42 -0.53 14.06 -52.94
CA LEU A 42 -0.29 14.68 -51.61
C LEU A 42 1.21 14.80 -51.36
N VAL A 43 1.70 16.04 -51.42
CA VAL A 43 3.10 16.41 -51.16
C VAL A 43 3.30 16.60 -49.67
N GLY A 44 4.40 16.09 -49.14
CA GLY A 44 4.74 16.24 -47.71
C GLY A 44 3.90 15.35 -46.77
N ALA A 45 3.17 14.35 -47.28
CA ALA A 45 2.51 13.35 -46.46
C ALA A 45 3.56 12.50 -45.74
N LYS A 46 3.38 12.28 -44.45
CA LYS A 46 4.29 11.50 -43.58
C LYS A 46 3.79 10.07 -43.43
N LEU A 47 4.70 9.11 -43.58
CA LEU A 47 4.41 7.69 -43.43
C LEU A 47 5.24 7.13 -42.25
N PHE A 48 4.56 6.46 -41.31
CA PHE A 48 5.17 5.80 -40.18
C PHE A 48 4.83 4.32 -40.19
N VAL A 49 5.78 3.48 -39.74
CA VAL A 49 5.58 2.04 -39.71
C VAL A 49 5.80 1.53 -38.27
N THR A 50 4.90 0.68 -37.79
CA THR A 50 4.99 0.12 -36.46
C THR A 50 6.28 -0.68 -36.26
N GLY A 51 7.09 -0.34 -35.23
CA GLY A 51 8.33 -1.04 -34.95
C GLY A 51 9.52 -0.65 -35.81
N SER A 52 9.42 0.46 -36.60
CA SER A 52 10.53 1.08 -37.30
C SER A 52 10.80 2.49 -36.77
N GLN A 53 12.07 2.90 -36.76
CA GLN A 53 12.45 4.30 -36.54
C GLN A 53 12.52 5.08 -37.86
N ASP A 54 12.52 4.35 -38.99
CA ASP A 54 12.52 4.96 -40.32
C ASP A 54 11.10 5.41 -40.67
N SER A 55 11.00 6.58 -41.27
CA SER A 55 9.75 7.19 -41.74
C SER A 55 9.94 7.72 -43.17
N GLY A 56 8.87 7.73 -43.97
CA GLY A 56 8.86 8.30 -45.31
C GLY A 56 8.12 9.63 -45.35
N VAL A 57 8.52 10.47 -46.29
CA VAL A 57 7.79 11.71 -46.63
C VAL A 57 7.61 11.74 -48.14
N THR A 58 6.42 12.08 -48.62
CA THR A 58 6.16 12.16 -50.08
C THR A 58 6.82 13.39 -50.70
N ASP A 59 7.36 13.18 -51.89
CA ASP A 59 7.97 14.21 -52.74
C ASP A 59 6.91 15.07 -53.49
N VAL A 60 7.39 15.93 -54.38
CA VAL A 60 6.53 16.83 -55.19
C VAL A 60 5.58 16.10 -56.16
N GLU A 61 5.86 14.84 -56.45
CA GLU A 61 5.01 13.96 -57.25
C GLU A 61 4.11 13.05 -56.39
N GLY A 62 4.16 13.22 -55.07
CA GLY A 62 3.44 12.41 -54.09
C GLY A 62 4.02 11.01 -53.87
N LYS A 63 5.24 10.72 -54.37
CA LYS A 63 5.91 9.43 -54.25
C LYS A 63 6.70 9.35 -52.96
N PHE A 64 6.82 8.15 -52.41
CA PHE A 64 7.66 7.85 -51.25
C PHE A 64 8.42 6.54 -51.47
N SER A 65 9.59 6.43 -50.82
CA SER A 65 10.40 5.22 -50.77
C SER A 65 11.25 5.22 -49.51
N PHE A 66 11.08 4.20 -48.65
CA PHE A 66 11.92 4.04 -47.45
C PHE A 66 11.99 2.59 -47.02
N ALA A 67 13.05 2.24 -46.30
CA ALA A 67 13.32 0.89 -45.81
C ALA A 67 12.49 0.57 -44.58
N VAL A 68 11.87 -0.63 -44.55
CA VAL A 68 10.99 -1.09 -43.47
C VAL A 68 11.43 -2.50 -43.00
N PRO A 69 11.44 -2.80 -41.70
CA PRO A 69 11.76 -4.14 -41.21
C PRO A 69 10.78 -5.21 -41.73
N VAL A 70 11.29 -6.39 -42.04
CA VAL A 70 10.52 -7.54 -42.55
C VAL A 70 9.40 -7.96 -41.58
N GLY A 71 8.30 -8.48 -42.12
CA GLY A 71 7.15 -9.03 -41.39
C GLY A 71 5.86 -8.24 -41.59
N ALA A 72 4.78 -8.64 -40.92
CA ALA A 72 3.50 -7.94 -40.94
C ALA A 72 3.63 -6.60 -40.20
N ARG A 73 3.38 -5.49 -40.87
CA ARG A 73 3.55 -4.13 -40.35
C ARG A 73 2.30 -3.30 -40.61
N LYS A 74 2.00 -2.39 -39.68
CA LYS A 74 0.99 -1.35 -39.88
C LYS A 74 1.67 -0.08 -40.33
N VAL A 75 1.13 0.50 -41.38
CA VAL A 75 1.57 1.76 -41.98
C VAL A 75 0.52 2.82 -41.65
N PHE A 76 0.96 3.95 -41.11
CA PHE A 76 0.12 5.12 -40.87
C PHE A 76 0.56 6.22 -41.82
N VAL A 77 -0.42 6.84 -42.48
CA VAL A 77 -0.20 7.94 -43.39
C VAL A 77 -0.90 9.17 -42.86
N GLU A 78 -0.15 10.26 -42.69
CA GLU A 78 -0.64 11.56 -42.23
C GLU A 78 -0.38 12.65 -43.24
N ALA A 79 -1.41 13.41 -43.60
CA ALA A 79 -1.29 14.60 -44.42
C ALA A 79 -2.17 15.73 -43.87
N ALA A 80 -1.72 16.98 -44.00
CA ALA A 80 -2.46 18.14 -43.51
C ALA A 80 -3.80 18.29 -44.22
N GLY A 81 -4.91 18.27 -43.49
CA GLY A 81 -6.27 18.37 -44.02
C GLY A 81 -6.92 17.05 -44.46
N TYR A 82 -6.27 15.92 -44.15
CA TYR A 82 -6.77 14.57 -44.46
C TYR A 82 -6.84 13.71 -43.20
N ASP A 83 -7.76 12.73 -43.16
CA ASP A 83 -7.84 11.76 -42.08
C ASP A 83 -6.62 10.82 -42.09
N VAL A 84 -6.14 10.44 -40.93
CA VAL A 84 -5.04 9.48 -40.80
C VAL A 84 -5.49 8.12 -41.35
N LEU A 85 -4.79 7.63 -42.37
CA LEU A 85 -5.03 6.30 -42.92
C LEU A 85 -4.16 5.26 -42.24
N GLU A 86 -4.75 4.14 -41.81
CA GLU A 86 -4.05 2.96 -41.28
C GLU A 86 -4.23 1.80 -42.27
N ASP A 87 -3.12 1.23 -42.73
CA ASP A 87 -3.10 0.07 -43.61
C ASP A 87 -2.12 -1.01 -43.08
N SER A 88 -2.28 -2.25 -43.50
CA SER A 88 -1.46 -3.37 -43.09
C SER A 88 -0.71 -3.97 -44.26
N VAL A 89 0.62 -4.07 -44.16
CA VAL A 89 1.51 -4.56 -45.20
C VAL A 89 2.34 -5.72 -44.71
N MET A 90 2.66 -6.66 -45.62
CA MET A 90 3.57 -7.76 -45.34
C MET A 90 4.89 -7.50 -46.09
N ILE A 91 5.92 -7.15 -45.38
CA ILE A 91 7.24 -6.81 -45.95
C ILE A 91 8.10 -8.08 -46.00
N GLU A 92 8.64 -8.38 -47.18
CA GLU A 92 9.59 -9.46 -47.42
C GLU A 92 11.02 -8.92 -47.56
N LEU A 93 12.00 -9.76 -47.27
CA LEU A 93 13.43 -9.41 -47.32
C LEU A 93 13.85 -9.06 -48.75
N ASP A 94 14.52 -7.92 -48.90
CA ASP A 94 15.08 -7.41 -50.17
C ASP A 94 14.07 -7.32 -51.32
N LYS A 95 12.76 -7.20 -51.01
CA LYS A 95 11.70 -6.97 -51.99
C LYS A 95 11.07 -5.59 -51.84
N GLU A 96 10.59 -5.06 -52.94
CA GLU A 96 9.78 -3.85 -52.98
C GLU A 96 8.32 -4.20 -52.74
N PHE A 97 7.66 -3.45 -51.83
CA PHE A 97 6.24 -3.52 -51.60
C PHE A 97 5.58 -2.21 -52.05
N PHE A 98 4.63 -2.31 -52.99
CA PHE A 98 3.92 -1.13 -53.51
C PHE A 98 2.66 -0.86 -52.72
N LEU A 99 2.58 0.35 -52.12
CA LEU A 99 1.42 0.84 -51.38
C LEU A 99 0.99 2.20 -51.94
N ASN A 100 -0.24 2.29 -52.44
CA ASN A 100 -0.80 3.53 -52.98
C ASN A 100 -2.00 3.99 -52.13
N PRO A 101 -1.76 4.61 -50.97
CA PRO A 101 -2.82 5.03 -50.09
C PRO A 101 -3.62 6.19 -50.70
N VAL A 102 -4.96 6.08 -50.63
CA VAL A 102 -5.89 7.14 -51.00
C VAL A 102 -6.46 7.74 -49.73
N MET A 103 -6.18 9.02 -49.48
CA MET A 103 -6.59 9.71 -48.25
C MET A 103 -7.88 10.48 -48.45
N SER A 104 -8.79 10.34 -47.49
CA SER A 104 -10.04 11.09 -47.41
C SER A 104 -9.81 12.47 -46.81
N THR A 105 -10.39 13.50 -47.39
CA THR A 105 -10.38 14.84 -46.79
C THR A 105 -11.14 14.83 -45.47
N ILE A 106 -10.65 15.56 -44.47
CA ILE A 106 -11.38 15.77 -43.21
C ILE A 106 -12.71 16.46 -43.59
N SER A 107 -13.76 15.67 -43.71
CA SER A 107 -15.11 16.19 -43.93
C SER A 107 -15.55 16.79 -42.57
N ARG A 108 -15.59 18.13 -42.48
CA ARG A 108 -16.33 18.81 -41.41
C ARG A 108 -17.81 18.55 -41.67
N MET A 109 -18.28 17.39 -41.27
CA MET A 109 -19.70 17.15 -41.10
C MET A 109 -20.12 17.78 -39.79
N GLU A 110 -20.99 18.80 -39.83
CA GLU A 110 -21.89 19.16 -38.76
C GLU A 110 -22.86 17.98 -38.53
N GLY A 111 -22.38 17.02 -37.81
CA GLY A 111 -23.11 15.87 -37.30
C GLY A 111 -22.23 15.18 -36.28
N VAL A 112 -22.53 15.40 -35.00
CA VAL A 112 -21.90 14.63 -33.95
C VAL A 112 -22.29 13.17 -34.12
N GLU A 113 -21.53 12.43 -34.91
CA GLU A 113 -21.54 10.99 -34.85
C GLU A 113 -20.95 10.66 -33.48
N ILE A 114 -21.82 10.27 -32.54
CA ILE A 114 -21.42 9.71 -31.28
C ILE A 114 -20.79 8.36 -31.59
N VAL A 115 -19.52 8.37 -32.00
CA VAL A 115 -18.67 7.19 -31.92
C VAL A 115 -18.72 6.79 -30.47
N LYS A 116 -19.38 5.68 -30.15
CA LYS A 116 -19.33 5.05 -28.83
C LYS A 116 -17.87 4.76 -28.52
N ARG A 117 -17.14 5.74 -28.01
CA ARG A 117 -15.77 5.54 -27.54
C ARG A 117 -15.85 4.44 -26.49
N LYS A 118 -15.25 3.30 -26.81
CA LYS A 118 -15.13 2.19 -25.86
C LYS A 118 -14.51 2.78 -24.61
N LYS A 119 -15.22 2.72 -23.47
CA LYS A 119 -14.70 3.26 -22.20
C LYS A 119 -13.31 2.68 -21.98
N PRO A 120 -12.29 3.51 -21.72
CA PRO A 120 -10.96 3.00 -21.42
C PRO A 120 -11.04 2.08 -20.20
N LYS A 121 -10.17 1.08 -20.12
CA LYS A 121 -10.13 0.18 -18.96
C LYS A 121 -9.76 0.98 -17.72
N GLU A 122 -10.43 0.73 -16.60
CA GLU A 122 -10.30 1.48 -15.34
C GLU A 122 -8.86 1.57 -14.79
N ASN A 123 -7.99 0.64 -15.19
CA ASN A 123 -6.59 0.57 -14.75
C ASN A 123 -5.60 1.37 -15.63
N THR A 124 -6.09 2.14 -16.62
CA THR A 124 -5.23 2.89 -17.55
C THR A 124 -5.16 4.38 -17.22
N VAL A 125 -4.06 5.03 -17.65
CA VAL A 125 -3.90 6.48 -17.56
C VAL A 125 -5.03 7.21 -18.27
N ALA A 126 -5.48 6.70 -19.43
CA ALA A 126 -6.59 7.26 -20.19
C ALA A 126 -7.90 7.28 -19.38
N ALA A 127 -8.18 6.23 -18.59
CA ALA A 127 -9.33 6.20 -17.68
C ALA A 127 -9.20 7.21 -16.54
N ALA A 128 -8.01 7.38 -15.98
CA ALA A 128 -7.76 8.39 -14.95
C ALA A 128 -7.99 9.81 -15.48
N ILE A 129 -7.53 10.11 -16.69
CA ILE A 129 -7.78 11.40 -17.36
C ILE A 129 -9.27 11.59 -17.63
N GLN A 130 -9.96 10.55 -18.14
CA GLN A 130 -11.40 10.62 -18.38
C GLN A 130 -12.20 10.84 -17.11
N THR A 131 -11.82 10.21 -16.00
CA THR A 131 -12.44 10.43 -14.68
C THR A 131 -12.33 11.89 -14.26
N LYS A 132 -11.15 12.52 -14.44
CA LYS A 132 -10.96 13.95 -14.16
C LYS A 132 -11.84 14.83 -15.06
N GLN A 133 -11.91 14.55 -16.35
CA GLN A 133 -12.68 15.35 -17.31
C GLN A 133 -14.20 15.26 -17.12
N LEU A 134 -14.71 14.09 -16.70
CA LEU A 134 -16.15 13.85 -16.54
C LEU A 134 -16.66 14.18 -15.12
N SER A 135 -15.76 14.47 -14.19
CA SER A 135 -16.17 14.81 -12.81
C SER A 135 -16.74 16.22 -12.75
N SER A 136 -17.85 16.36 -12.02
CA SER A 136 -18.47 17.66 -11.71
C SER A 136 -17.70 18.44 -10.63
N GLY A 137 -16.78 17.80 -9.91
CA GLY A 137 -15.98 18.38 -8.84
C GLY A 137 -14.48 18.29 -9.12
N MET A 138 -13.67 18.89 -8.23
CA MET A 138 -12.21 18.78 -8.30
C MET A 138 -11.77 17.37 -7.91
N VAL A 139 -11.32 16.58 -8.89
CA VAL A 139 -10.94 15.19 -8.74
C VAL A 139 -9.54 14.96 -9.31
N GLU A 140 -8.74 14.19 -8.61
CA GLU A 140 -7.46 13.67 -9.07
C GLU A 140 -7.48 12.15 -9.08
N ALA A 141 -6.89 11.55 -10.10
CA ALA A 141 -6.84 10.10 -10.23
C ALA A 141 -5.45 9.63 -10.64
N ILE A 142 -5.04 8.48 -10.11
CA ILE A 142 -3.82 7.76 -10.49
C ILE A 142 -4.18 6.30 -10.75
N SER A 143 -3.63 5.72 -11.81
CA SER A 143 -3.99 4.38 -12.29
C SER A 143 -2.96 3.31 -11.94
N ALA A 144 -3.34 2.02 -12.06
CA ALA A 144 -2.42 0.91 -11.91
C ALA A 144 -1.27 0.95 -12.94
N GLU A 145 -1.51 1.50 -14.12
CA GLU A 145 -0.47 1.69 -15.13
C GLU A 145 0.62 2.67 -14.64
N ASP A 146 0.23 3.74 -13.91
CA ASP A 146 1.18 4.65 -13.27
C ASP A 146 1.95 3.97 -12.15
N PHE A 147 1.32 3.07 -11.36
CA PHE A 147 2.00 2.30 -10.33
C PHE A 147 3.07 1.38 -10.91
N ALA A 148 2.77 0.73 -12.05
CA ALA A 148 3.69 -0.19 -12.72
C ALA A 148 4.94 0.51 -13.28
N LYS A 149 4.82 1.77 -13.70
CA LYS A 149 5.93 2.59 -14.23
C LYS A 149 6.82 3.18 -13.14
N THR A 150 6.43 3.05 -11.89
CA THR A 150 7.09 3.69 -10.74
C THR A 150 7.35 2.72 -9.61
N THR A 151 8.14 3.12 -8.62
CA THR A 151 8.46 2.30 -7.43
C THR A 151 7.38 2.35 -6.35
N ILE A 152 6.12 2.61 -6.70
CA ILE A 152 4.99 2.66 -5.77
C ILE A 152 4.72 1.27 -5.21
N ARG A 153 4.68 1.13 -3.88
CA ARG A 153 4.47 -0.14 -3.16
C ARG A 153 3.16 -0.18 -2.43
N THR A 154 2.81 0.93 -1.78
CA THR A 154 1.63 1.06 -0.95
C THR A 154 0.68 2.09 -1.51
N THR A 155 -0.55 2.07 -1.05
CA THR A 155 -1.53 3.11 -1.36
C THR A 155 -1.04 4.48 -0.88
N SER A 156 -0.35 4.58 0.26
CA SER A 156 0.22 5.84 0.76
C SER A 156 1.27 6.40 -0.20
N ASP A 157 2.13 5.56 -0.81
CA ASP A 157 3.12 6.01 -1.80
C ASP A 157 2.45 6.54 -3.08
N ALA A 158 1.32 5.95 -3.48
CA ALA A 158 0.54 6.42 -4.61
C ALA A 158 -0.10 7.79 -4.32
N ILE A 159 -0.65 7.96 -3.12
CA ILE A 159 -1.29 9.22 -2.71
C ILE A 159 -0.28 10.39 -2.67
N LYS A 160 0.98 10.17 -2.30
CA LYS A 160 2.05 11.19 -2.33
C LYS A 160 2.25 11.82 -3.72
N ARG A 161 1.86 11.14 -4.78
CA ARG A 161 1.98 11.64 -6.17
C ARG A 161 0.78 12.44 -6.64
N ILE A 162 -0.27 12.52 -5.84
CA ILE A 162 -1.48 13.25 -6.15
C ILE A 162 -1.30 14.73 -5.73
N PRO A 163 -1.43 15.70 -6.65
CA PRO A 163 -1.31 17.11 -6.30
C PRO A 163 -2.24 17.52 -5.16
N GLY A 164 -1.73 18.25 -4.17
CA GLY A 164 -2.49 18.68 -3.00
C GLY A 164 -2.83 17.59 -1.99
N ALA A 165 -2.20 16.41 -2.13
CA ALA A 165 -2.18 15.37 -1.12
C ALA A 165 -0.77 15.22 -0.54
N THR A 166 -0.66 15.07 0.78
CA THR A 166 0.58 14.77 1.49
C THR A 166 0.36 13.59 2.42
N ILE A 167 1.43 12.94 2.81
CA ILE A 167 1.37 11.81 3.75
C ILE A 167 2.16 12.15 5.00
N SER A 168 1.50 12.11 6.15
CA SER A 168 2.12 12.20 7.48
C SER A 168 2.40 10.81 8.03
N GLU A 169 3.45 10.70 8.86
CA GLU A 169 3.91 9.45 9.47
C GLU A 169 4.11 8.29 8.47
N GLY A 170 4.28 8.59 7.18
CA GLY A 170 4.42 7.58 6.12
C GLY A 170 3.13 6.87 5.70
N LYS A 171 1.99 7.10 6.36
CA LYS A 171 0.76 6.29 6.22
C LYS A 171 -0.56 7.07 6.18
N PHE A 172 -0.65 8.27 6.77
CA PHE A 172 -1.90 9.04 6.86
C PHE A 172 -1.95 10.12 5.80
N ALA A 173 -3.07 10.20 5.10
CA ALA A 173 -3.26 11.20 4.06
C ALA A 173 -3.80 12.51 4.60
N ASN A 174 -3.16 13.61 4.21
CA ASN A 174 -3.61 14.97 4.43
C ASN A 174 -3.96 15.59 3.08
N ILE A 175 -5.20 16.00 2.90
CA ILE A 175 -5.69 16.59 1.66
C ILE A 175 -5.92 18.10 1.85
N ARG A 176 -5.27 18.92 1.00
CA ARG A 176 -5.38 20.39 1.04
C ARG A 176 -4.98 20.97 2.42
N GLY A 177 -4.00 20.36 3.09
CA GLY A 177 -3.53 20.77 4.41
C GLY A 177 -4.43 20.33 5.59
N MET A 178 -5.57 19.69 5.31
CA MET A 178 -6.41 19.12 6.37
C MET A 178 -5.86 17.79 6.86
N PHE A 179 -5.73 17.65 8.17
CA PHE A 179 -5.21 16.45 8.82
C PHE A 179 -6.06 15.19 8.52
N ASP A 180 -5.47 14.04 8.71
CA ASP A 180 -6.02 12.70 8.47
C ASP A 180 -7.44 12.48 8.99
N ARG A 181 -7.75 12.98 10.21
CA ARG A 181 -9.08 12.86 10.84
C ARG A 181 -10.22 13.51 10.04
N TYR A 182 -9.90 14.47 9.17
CA TYR A 182 -10.86 15.19 8.33
C TYR A 182 -10.97 14.62 6.91
N ASN A 183 -10.25 13.54 6.62
CA ASN A 183 -10.29 12.85 5.34
C ASN A 183 -11.01 11.52 5.47
N ALA A 184 -11.76 11.13 4.43
CA ALA A 184 -12.46 9.85 4.41
C ALA A 184 -11.80 8.89 3.40
N GLY A 185 -11.61 7.64 3.81
CA GLY A 185 -11.14 6.55 2.95
C GLY A 185 -12.29 5.65 2.51
N TYR A 186 -12.36 5.34 1.22
CA TYR A 186 -13.35 4.42 0.65
C TYR A 186 -12.65 3.31 -0.12
N LEU A 187 -13.17 2.10 -0.01
CA LEU A 187 -12.74 0.95 -0.80
C LEU A 187 -13.91 0.46 -1.65
N ASN A 188 -13.76 0.52 -2.98
CA ASN A 188 -14.79 0.13 -3.95
C ASN A 188 -16.18 0.74 -3.67
N GLY A 189 -16.21 2.00 -3.20
CA GLY A 189 -17.45 2.72 -2.89
C GLY A 189 -17.98 2.55 -1.47
N ALA A 190 -17.35 1.76 -0.60
CA ALA A 190 -17.72 1.63 0.79
C ALA A 190 -16.69 2.27 1.73
N PRO A 191 -17.11 2.89 2.85
CA PRO A 191 -16.18 3.52 3.79
C PRO A 191 -15.30 2.48 4.48
N LEU A 192 -14.02 2.80 4.60
CA LEU A 192 -13.05 2.00 5.33
C LEU A 192 -13.19 2.18 6.84
N PRO A 193 -13.00 1.11 7.64
CA PRO A 193 -12.87 1.22 9.08
C PRO A 193 -11.58 1.97 9.46
N SER A 194 -11.51 2.52 10.67
CA SER A 194 -10.27 3.13 11.17
C SER A 194 -9.22 2.07 11.48
N THR A 195 -7.95 2.41 11.25
CA THR A 195 -6.81 1.57 11.65
C THR A 195 -6.14 2.04 12.94
N GLU A 196 -6.55 3.18 13.49
CA GLU A 196 -5.93 3.77 14.68
C GLU A 196 -6.86 3.68 15.89
N SER A 197 -6.26 3.47 17.06
CA SER A 197 -6.99 3.30 18.33
C SER A 197 -7.42 4.62 18.95
N ASP A 198 -6.66 5.69 18.72
CA ASP A 198 -6.77 6.99 19.36
C ASP A 198 -7.48 8.05 18.51
N ARG A 199 -7.66 7.78 17.22
CA ARG A 199 -8.24 8.74 16.27
C ARG A 199 -9.01 8.05 15.14
N LYS A 200 -9.88 8.83 14.47
CA LYS A 200 -10.56 8.40 13.25
C LYS A 200 -9.62 8.63 12.06
N ALA A 201 -8.79 7.66 11.75
CA ALA A 201 -7.86 7.72 10.62
C ALA A 201 -7.66 6.34 10.01
N PHE A 202 -7.41 6.31 8.69
CA PHE A 202 -7.05 5.09 7.97
C PHE A 202 -5.58 5.14 7.54
N SER A 203 -4.86 4.08 7.83
CA SER A 203 -3.45 3.90 7.46
C SER A 203 -3.38 3.36 6.03
N PHE A 204 -3.03 4.22 5.06
CA PHE A 204 -3.05 3.86 3.63
C PHE A 204 -1.88 2.94 3.21
N ASP A 205 -0.92 2.70 4.07
CA ASP A 205 0.15 1.72 3.86
C ASP A 205 -0.31 0.26 4.03
N VAL A 206 -1.46 0.05 4.70
CA VAL A 206 -2.05 -1.29 4.91
C VAL A 206 -2.43 -1.96 3.59
N ILE A 207 -2.82 -1.20 2.54
CA ILE A 207 -3.25 -1.77 1.27
C ILE A 207 -2.11 -1.71 0.24
N PRO A 208 -1.59 -2.88 -0.23
CA PRO A 208 -0.58 -2.93 -1.27
C PRO A 208 -1.08 -2.37 -2.61
N ALA A 209 -0.29 -1.52 -3.25
CA ALA A 209 -0.64 -0.93 -4.56
C ALA A 209 -0.82 -2.00 -5.66
N ALA A 210 -0.15 -3.13 -5.54
CA ALA A 210 -0.26 -4.26 -6.49
C ALA A 210 -1.69 -4.86 -6.58
N LEU A 211 -2.56 -4.60 -5.60
CA LEU A 211 -3.94 -5.09 -5.56
C LEU A 211 -4.95 -4.10 -6.14
N LEU A 212 -4.51 -2.91 -6.59
CA LEU A 212 -5.37 -1.80 -6.99
C LEU A 212 -5.45 -1.64 -8.51
N ASP A 213 -6.59 -1.12 -8.99
CA ASP A 213 -6.77 -0.61 -10.36
C ASP A 213 -6.51 0.89 -10.44
N ASN A 214 -7.02 1.65 -9.47
CA ASN A 214 -6.81 3.09 -9.40
C ASN A 214 -7.09 3.64 -8.00
N ILE A 215 -6.64 4.87 -7.78
CA ILE A 215 -6.99 5.70 -6.63
C ILE A 215 -7.54 7.02 -7.16
N VAL A 216 -8.68 7.43 -6.64
CA VAL A 216 -9.34 8.69 -6.99
C VAL A 216 -9.47 9.53 -5.73
N VAL A 217 -8.92 10.74 -5.75
CA VAL A 217 -9.04 11.71 -4.65
C VAL A 217 -10.02 12.80 -5.04
N VAL A 218 -11.14 12.82 -4.36
CA VAL A 218 -12.18 13.85 -4.54
C VAL A 218 -11.93 14.96 -3.53
N LYS A 219 -11.67 16.16 -4.03
CA LYS A 219 -11.30 17.31 -3.20
C LYS A 219 -12.45 18.29 -2.97
N SER A 220 -13.52 18.21 -3.75
CA SER A 220 -14.72 19.04 -3.59
C SER A 220 -15.92 18.16 -3.28
N ALA A 221 -16.66 18.52 -2.23
CA ALA A 221 -17.91 17.85 -1.89
C ALA A 221 -18.94 18.05 -3.01
N THR A 222 -19.59 16.95 -3.40
CA THR A 222 -20.78 16.97 -4.25
C THR A 222 -21.98 16.44 -3.43
N PRO A 223 -23.22 16.83 -3.73
CA PRO A 223 -24.39 16.44 -2.93
C PRO A 223 -24.65 14.94 -2.84
N ASP A 224 -24.06 14.14 -3.72
CA ASP A 224 -24.13 12.68 -3.75
C ASP A 224 -23.09 12.00 -2.85
N MET A 225 -22.32 12.75 -2.07
CA MET A 225 -21.31 12.25 -1.15
C MET A 225 -21.74 12.42 0.30
N ILE A 226 -21.23 11.52 1.16
CA ILE A 226 -21.44 11.63 2.61
C ILE A 226 -20.67 12.85 3.12
N GLY A 227 -21.31 13.70 3.92
CA GLY A 227 -20.74 14.94 4.45
C GLY A 227 -19.72 14.80 5.57
N ASP A 228 -19.21 13.59 5.84
CA ASP A 228 -18.31 13.29 6.96
C ASP A 228 -16.82 13.51 6.60
N PHE A 229 -16.51 14.60 5.89
CA PHE A 229 -15.13 14.98 5.58
C PHE A 229 -15.00 16.50 5.38
N GLY A 230 -13.79 17.03 5.65
CA GLY A 230 -13.47 18.45 5.44
C GLY A 230 -12.36 18.66 4.41
N GLY A 231 -11.44 17.71 4.26
CA GLY A 231 -10.31 17.80 3.33
C GLY A 231 -10.59 17.14 1.99
N GLY A 232 -10.91 15.85 1.99
CA GLY A 232 -11.20 15.09 0.78
C GLY A 232 -11.59 13.64 1.04
N ILE A 233 -12.08 12.99 -0.02
CA ILE A 233 -12.39 11.56 -0.03
C ILE A 233 -11.35 10.85 -0.91
N ILE A 234 -10.74 9.80 -0.37
CA ILE A 234 -9.79 8.94 -1.06
C ILE A 234 -10.50 7.64 -1.41
N GLN A 235 -10.86 7.48 -2.68
CA GLN A 235 -11.52 6.29 -3.19
C GLN A 235 -10.47 5.33 -3.76
N ILE A 236 -10.35 4.16 -3.17
CA ILE A 236 -9.46 3.09 -3.57
C ILE A 236 -10.27 2.04 -4.31
N ASN A 237 -9.89 1.71 -5.53
CA ASN A 237 -10.55 0.67 -6.30
C ASN A 237 -9.59 -0.51 -6.48
N THR A 238 -10.01 -1.68 -6.00
CA THR A 238 -9.26 -2.93 -6.19
C THR A 238 -9.41 -3.43 -7.63
N LYS A 239 -8.46 -4.27 -8.05
CA LYS A 239 -8.48 -4.89 -9.38
C LYS A 239 -9.84 -5.48 -9.70
N SER A 240 -10.36 -5.13 -10.86
CA SER A 240 -11.61 -5.65 -11.42
C SER A 240 -11.37 -6.94 -12.20
N VAL A 241 -12.43 -7.74 -12.34
CA VAL A 241 -12.40 -8.98 -13.11
C VAL A 241 -12.16 -8.67 -14.59
N PRO A 242 -11.12 -9.23 -15.23
CA PRO A 242 -10.79 -8.94 -16.62
C PRO A 242 -11.75 -9.66 -17.59
N GLU A 243 -11.96 -9.04 -18.77
CA GLU A 243 -12.77 -9.63 -19.86
C GLU A 243 -12.06 -10.77 -20.59
N LYS A 244 -10.75 -10.88 -20.49
CA LYS A 244 -9.92 -11.92 -21.11
C LYS A 244 -9.10 -12.62 -20.05
N PHE A 245 -8.67 -13.85 -20.32
CA PHE A 245 -7.73 -14.56 -19.47
C PHE A 245 -6.45 -13.75 -19.33
N ILE A 246 -6.05 -13.51 -18.07
CA ILE A 246 -4.81 -12.82 -17.73
C ILE A 246 -4.14 -13.60 -16.59
N GLN A 247 -2.87 -13.91 -16.77
CA GLN A 247 -2.02 -14.46 -15.73
C GLN A 247 -0.74 -13.64 -15.65
N THR A 248 -0.41 -13.17 -14.48
CA THR A 248 0.80 -12.38 -14.24
C THR A 248 1.47 -12.87 -12.98
N ALA A 249 2.75 -13.19 -13.07
CA ALA A 249 3.61 -13.47 -11.93
C ALA A 249 4.79 -12.49 -11.95
N SER A 250 5.15 -11.96 -10.79
CA SER A 250 6.30 -11.07 -10.64
C SER A 250 7.09 -11.47 -9.40
N ILE A 251 8.39 -11.62 -9.56
CA ILE A 251 9.35 -11.84 -8.48
C ILE A 251 10.37 -10.70 -8.56
N GLY A 252 10.66 -10.10 -7.42
CA GLY A 252 11.64 -9.04 -7.32
C GLY A 252 12.42 -9.11 -6.02
N PHE A 253 13.58 -8.47 -6.00
CA PHE A 253 14.40 -8.32 -4.81
C PHE A 253 14.70 -6.83 -4.60
N GLN A 254 14.67 -6.44 -3.34
CA GLN A 254 15.08 -5.08 -2.96
C GLN A 254 16.48 -5.13 -2.37
N TYR A 255 17.33 -4.25 -2.86
CA TYR A 255 18.65 -3.98 -2.32
C TYR A 255 18.71 -2.56 -1.75
N ASN A 256 19.33 -2.40 -0.60
CA ASN A 256 19.64 -1.11 0.01
C ASN A 256 21.09 -1.18 0.51
N SER A 257 21.94 -0.27 0.06
CA SER A 257 23.38 -0.28 0.37
C SER A 257 23.70 -0.14 1.86
N ILE A 258 22.83 0.52 2.63
CA ILE A 258 23.02 0.72 4.09
C ILE A 258 22.54 -0.49 4.88
N THR A 259 21.54 -1.19 4.37
CA THR A 259 20.86 -2.27 5.11
C THR A 259 21.27 -3.65 4.65
N THR A 260 21.31 -3.89 3.33
CA THR A 260 21.51 -5.23 2.77
C THR A 260 22.96 -5.70 2.93
N PHE A 261 23.13 -6.94 3.38
CA PHE A 261 24.40 -7.60 3.72
C PHE A 261 25.12 -7.01 4.95
N ASN A 262 24.51 -6.05 5.63
CA ASN A 262 25.01 -5.56 6.92
C ASN A 262 24.39 -6.36 8.05
N THR A 263 25.16 -6.51 9.14
CA THR A 263 24.73 -7.18 10.37
C THR A 263 24.46 -6.11 11.43
N MET A 264 23.38 -6.31 12.18
CA MET A 264 22.97 -5.41 13.25
C MET A 264 22.48 -6.23 14.44
N ASP A 265 22.72 -5.74 15.64
CA ASP A 265 22.13 -6.30 16.85
C ASP A 265 20.65 -5.87 16.95
N ALA A 266 19.74 -6.81 16.97
CA ALA A 266 18.30 -6.54 16.97
C ALA A 266 17.50 -7.73 17.55
N PHE A 267 16.26 -7.45 17.93
CA PHE A 267 15.28 -8.52 18.19
C PHE A 267 14.72 -9.00 16.83
N GLY A 268 15.28 -10.06 16.27
CA GLY A 268 14.92 -10.56 14.94
C GLY A 268 13.47 -11.04 14.83
N LEU A 269 12.98 -11.20 13.59
CA LEU A 269 11.70 -11.86 13.31
C LEU A 269 11.80 -13.37 13.54
N GLU A 270 10.70 -14.00 13.99
CA GLU A 270 10.63 -15.45 14.22
C GLU A 270 9.41 -16.07 13.52
N GLY A 271 9.63 -17.22 12.89
CA GLY A 271 8.57 -18.11 12.39
C GLY A 271 7.48 -17.41 11.56
N SER A 272 6.25 -17.34 12.08
CA SER A 272 5.09 -16.75 11.41
C SER A 272 5.22 -15.25 11.13
N GLU A 273 6.12 -14.53 11.81
CA GLU A 273 6.32 -13.10 11.65
C GLU A 273 6.86 -12.76 10.24
N TYR A 274 7.65 -13.67 9.64
CA TYR A 274 8.06 -13.54 8.24
C TYR A 274 6.91 -13.63 7.24
N LEU A 275 5.76 -14.16 7.65
CA LEU A 275 4.53 -14.20 6.86
C LEU A 275 3.58 -13.02 7.17
N GLY A 276 4.00 -12.11 8.04
CA GLY A 276 3.19 -10.98 8.48
C GLY A 276 2.14 -11.34 9.54
N LEU A 277 2.35 -12.41 10.30
CA LEU A 277 1.47 -12.86 11.38
C LEU A 277 2.22 -12.81 12.73
N PRO A 278 1.62 -12.24 13.78
CA PRO A 278 2.26 -12.20 15.10
C PRO A 278 2.57 -13.60 15.63
N SER A 279 3.74 -13.76 16.23
CA SER A 279 4.10 -14.99 16.95
C SER A 279 3.24 -15.16 18.20
N ALA A 280 2.83 -16.39 18.49
CA ALA A 280 2.13 -16.72 19.75
C ALA A 280 2.94 -16.34 21.00
N LYS A 281 4.28 -16.31 20.91
CA LYS A 281 5.18 -15.88 21.99
C LYS A 281 4.98 -14.41 22.41
N ARG A 282 4.34 -13.58 21.56
CA ARG A 282 4.04 -12.17 21.86
C ARG A 282 2.65 -11.96 22.46
N ASN A 283 1.87 -13.01 22.63
CA ASN A 283 0.54 -12.88 23.23
C ASN A 283 0.68 -12.66 24.75
N ILE A 284 -0.28 -11.92 25.32
CA ILE A 284 -0.43 -11.87 26.78
C ILE A 284 -0.76 -13.27 27.27
N PRO A 285 0.01 -13.81 28.23
CA PRO A 285 -0.33 -15.08 28.86
C PRO A 285 -1.61 -14.95 29.69
N VAL A 286 -2.23 -16.09 30.03
CA VAL A 286 -3.34 -16.12 31.00
C VAL A 286 -2.76 -15.83 32.38
N LEU A 287 -3.08 -14.67 32.91
CA LEU A 287 -2.56 -14.16 34.19
C LEU A 287 -3.61 -14.32 35.30
N ASP A 288 -3.15 -14.49 36.53
CA ASP A 288 -4.01 -14.45 37.69
C ASP A 288 -4.65 -13.05 37.81
N PRO A 289 -5.98 -12.94 38.00
CA PRO A 289 -6.65 -11.66 38.17
C PRO A 289 -6.17 -10.83 39.39
N LYS A 290 -5.51 -11.47 40.33
CA LYS A 290 -4.92 -10.82 41.49
C LYS A 290 -3.54 -10.21 41.22
N MET A 291 -2.92 -10.52 40.09
CA MET A 291 -1.71 -9.83 39.64
C MET A 291 -2.06 -8.36 39.40
N GLY A 292 -1.49 -7.47 40.19
CA GLY A 292 -1.77 -6.06 40.05
C GLY A 292 -1.16 -5.21 41.15
N PHE A 293 -1.22 -3.93 40.91
CA PHE A 293 -0.74 -2.88 41.79
C PHE A 293 -1.93 -2.01 42.23
N GLU A 294 -2.13 -1.85 43.54
CA GLU A 294 -2.97 -0.76 44.06
C GLU A 294 -2.10 0.51 44.16
N PRO A 295 -2.55 1.67 43.64
CA PRO A 295 -1.84 2.92 43.83
C PRO A 295 -1.73 3.15 45.36
N HIS A 296 -0.52 3.34 45.88
CA HIS A 296 -0.15 3.56 47.25
C HIS A 296 0.33 2.35 48.10
N THR A 297 0.41 1.13 47.54
CA THR A 297 1.02 0.01 48.29
C THR A 297 2.01 -0.77 47.41
N THR A 298 3.12 -1.20 48.01
CA THR A 298 3.98 -2.25 47.47
C THR A 298 3.15 -3.49 47.17
N SER A 299 3.46 -4.18 46.09
CA SER A 299 2.76 -5.41 45.68
C SER A 299 2.45 -6.30 46.89
N LYS A 300 1.17 -6.63 47.07
CA LYS A 300 0.73 -7.47 48.20
C LYS A 300 1.27 -8.91 48.16
N ASP A 301 1.70 -9.38 46.97
CA ASP A 301 2.24 -10.74 46.78
C ASP A 301 3.36 -10.75 45.74
N PRO A 302 4.61 -10.51 46.13
CA PRO A 302 5.77 -10.58 45.24
C PRO A 302 5.96 -11.97 44.62
N ALA A 303 5.61 -13.06 45.34
CA ALA A 303 5.76 -14.42 44.83
C ALA A 303 4.76 -14.70 43.70
N LEU A 304 3.51 -14.25 43.84
CA LEU A 304 2.50 -14.31 42.78
C LEU A 304 2.97 -13.53 41.52
N ASN A 305 3.40 -12.28 41.70
CA ASN A 305 3.84 -11.44 40.60
C ASN A 305 5.05 -12.02 39.87
N ALA A 306 6.03 -12.55 40.58
CA ALA A 306 7.18 -13.22 39.99
C ALA A 306 6.76 -14.46 39.16
N ARG A 307 5.88 -15.30 39.74
CA ARG A 307 5.34 -16.47 39.05
C ARG A 307 4.57 -16.08 37.75
N GLU A 308 3.74 -15.06 37.84
CA GLU A 308 2.99 -14.57 36.66
C GLU A 308 3.92 -13.93 35.64
N THR A 309 4.98 -13.24 36.07
CA THR A 309 6.00 -12.66 35.17
C THR A 309 6.74 -13.74 34.38
N LEU A 310 7.01 -14.90 34.96
CA LEU A 310 7.67 -16.02 34.27
C LEU A 310 6.83 -16.62 33.13
N LYS A 311 5.51 -16.37 33.09
CA LYS A 311 4.65 -16.81 32.00
C LYS A 311 4.85 -16.00 30.69
N PHE A 312 5.39 -14.79 30.78
CA PHE A 312 5.71 -13.98 29.62
C PHE A 312 6.91 -14.54 28.86
N ASN A 313 7.04 -14.17 27.61
CA ASN A 313 8.29 -14.39 26.89
C ASN A 313 9.38 -13.44 27.44
N ASN A 314 10.25 -13.96 28.28
CA ASN A 314 11.33 -13.20 28.93
C ASN A 314 12.67 -13.32 28.19
N ASP A 315 12.66 -13.61 26.88
CA ASP A 315 13.84 -13.55 26.02
C ASP A 315 14.10 -12.08 25.60
N TRP A 316 15.10 -11.46 26.22
CA TRP A 316 15.57 -10.11 25.93
C TRP A 316 16.87 -10.11 25.11
N SER A 317 17.26 -11.28 24.58
CA SER A 317 18.50 -11.41 23.83
C SER A 317 18.47 -10.64 22.52
N LEU A 318 19.51 -9.85 22.29
CA LEU A 318 19.79 -9.26 20.99
C LEU A 318 20.49 -10.29 20.12
N LYS A 319 20.00 -10.47 18.91
CA LYS A 319 20.54 -11.39 17.91
C LYS A 319 21.25 -10.61 16.81
N LYS A 320 22.36 -11.14 16.33
CA LYS A 320 23.01 -10.58 15.14
C LYS A 320 22.19 -10.92 13.90
N VAL A 321 21.44 -9.93 13.42
CA VAL A 321 20.58 -10.07 12.25
C VAL A 321 21.36 -9.64 11.00
N ASN A 322 21.65 -10.60 10.13
CA ASN A 322 22.21 -10.34 8.82
C ASN A 322 21.08 -10.12 7.81
N VAL A 323 20.99 -8.92 7.29
CA VAL A 323 19.90 -8.53 6.39
C VAL A 323 20.20 -9.00 4.97
N MET A 324 19.40 -9.91 4.45
CA MET A 324 19.46 -10.39 3.06
C MET A 324 18.64 -9.48 2.12
N PRO A 325 18.91 -9.53 0.79
CA PRO A 325 18.05 -8.85 -0.19
C PRO A 325 16.58 -9.25 0.00
N ALA A 326 15.72 -8.26 0.12
CA ALA A 326 14.33 -8.45 0.50
C ALA A 326 13.47 -8.95 -0.66
N PRO A 327 12.88 -10.15 -0.59
CA PRO A 327 12.06 -10.70 -1.66
C PRO A 327 10.68 -10.02 -1.73
N ARG A 328 10.17 -9.94 -2.95
CA ARG A 328 8.79 -9.58 -3.27
C ARG A 328 8.23 -10.59 -4.24
N PHE A 329 6.97 -10.90 -4.05
CA PHE A 329 6.22 -11.77 -4.92
C PHE A 329 4.84 -11.19 -5.17
N SER A 330 4.37 -11.20 -6.41
CA SER A 330 2.98 -10.94 -6.73
C SER A 330 2.49 -11.90 -7.81
N TYR A 331 1.27 -12.37 -7.63
CA TYR A 331 0.59 -13.24 -8.59
C TYR A 331 -0.82 -12.74 -8.81
N SER A 332 -1.26 -12.72 -10.05
CA SER A 332 -2.64 -12.38 -10.42
C SER A 332 -3.12 -13.32 -11.50
N LEU A 333 -4.27 -13.93 -11.28
CA LEU A 333 -4.98 -14.79 -12.21
C LEU A 333 -6.38 -14.22 -12.41
N GLY A 334 -6.70 -13.86 -13.62
CA GLY A 334 -8.03 -13.41 -14.01
C GLY A 334 -8.57 -14.26 -15.15
N MET A 335 -9.73 -14.86 -14.96
CA MET A 335 -10.34 -15.72 -15.96
C MET A 335 -11.83 -15.40 -16.15
N PRO A 336 -12.28 -15.16 -17.38
CA PRO A 336 -13.70 -15.19 -17.73
C PRO A 336 -14.14 -16.66 -17.88
N PHE A 337 -15.38 -16.94 -17.46
CA PHE A 337 -16.01 -18.25 -17.64
C PHE A 337 -17.54 -18.08 -17.79
N LYS A 338 -18.23 -19.16 -18.05
CA LYS A 338 -19.70 -19.17 -18.12
C LYS A 338 -20.28 -19.90 -16.92
N LEU A 339 -21.20 -19.27 -16.23
CA LEU A 339 -22.03 -19.87 -15.18
C LEU A 339 -23.41 -20.18 -15.77
N GLY A 340 -23.57 -21.38 -16.33
CA GLY A 340 -24.70 -21.72 -17.17
C GLY A 340 -24.72 -20.86 -18.44
N LYS A 341 -25.81 -20.10 -18.67
CA LYS A 341 -25.94 -19.17 -19.82
C LYS A 341 -25.41 -17.76 -19.54
N LYS A 342 -24.90 -17.49 -18.32
CA LYS A 342 -24.47 -16.16 -17.89
C LYS A 342 -22.95 -16.04 -17.99
N GLU A 343 -22.47 -14.86 -18.40
CA GLU A 343 -21.04 -14.53 -18.36
C GLU A 343 -20.62 -14.24 -16.92
N ALA A 344 -19.56 -14.85 -16.52
CA ALA A 344 -18.95 -14.65 -15.21
C ALA A 344 -17.42 -14.53 -15.37
N GLY A 345 -16.77 -14.04 -14.33
CA GLY A 345 -15.32 -13.99 -14.29
C GLY A 345 -14.83 -13.97 -12.85
N LEU A 346 -13.66 -14.54 -12.66
CA LEU A 346 -12.95 -14.63 -11.38
C LEU A 346 -11.62 -13.92 -11.50
N LEU A 347 -11.27 -13.15 -10.48
CA LEU A 347 -9.93 -12.60 -10.27
C LEU A 347 -9.42 -13.05 -8.92
N VAL A 348 -8.24 -13.65 -8.91
CA VAL A 348 -7.46 -13.91 -7.70
C VAL A 348 -6.12 -13.20 -7.84
N SER A 349 -5.77 -12.37 -6.88
CA SER A 349 -4.46 -11.71 -6.86
C SER A 349 -3.89 -11.80 -5.45
N TRP A 350 -2.60 -12.10 -5.36
CA TRP A 350 -1.86 -12.19 -4.11
C TRP A 350 -0.56 -11.41 -4.22
N ASN A 351 -0.18 -10.75 -3.12
CA ASN A 351 1.05 -9.97 -3.00
C ASN A 351 1.72 -10.27 -1.66
N TYR A 352 3.02 -10.49 -1.71
CA TYR A 352 3.89 -10.62 -0.56
C TYR A 352 5.12 -9.74 -0.74
N ALA A 353 5.50 -9.02 0.31
CA ALA A 353 6.73 -8.25 0.33
C ALA A 353 7.28 -8.15 1.75
N ILE A 354 8.59 -8.28 1.89
CA ILE A 354 9.31 -7.95 3.12
C ILE A 354 10.28 -6.81 2.82
N SER A 355 10.42 -5.87 3.75
CA SER A 355 11.22 -4.67 3.55
C SER A 355 11.96 -4.31 4.84
N PRO A 356 13.13 -4.90 5.08
CA PRO A 356 14.00 -4.49 6.18
C PRO A 356 14.67 -3.16 5.86
N ARG A 357 14.82 -2.32 6.88
CA ARG A 357 15.47 -1.00 6.78
C ARG A 357 16.24 -0.72 8.05
N ARG A 358 17.55 -0.45 7.90
CA ARG A 358 18.37 0.14 8.94
C ARG A 358 18.33 1.66 8.79
N SER A 359 18.20 2.35 9.90
CA SER A 359 18.32 3.79 9.96
C SER A 359 19.07 4.19 11.23
N GLU A 360 19.84 5.25 11.14
CA GLU A 360 20.51 5.90 12.25
C GLU A 360 19.97 7.32 12.35
N GLY A 361 19.79 7.82 13.56
CA GLY A 361 19.26 9.15 13.76
C GLY A 361 19.71 9.73 15.10
N ASN A 362 19.86 11.05 15.15
CA ASN A 362 20.15 11.76 16.37
C ASN A 362 18.90 12.54 16.81
N ILE A 363 18.61 12.48 18.11
CA ILE A 363 17.53 13.23 18.74
C ILE A 363 18.17 14.22 19.70
N VAL A 364 18.18 15.49 19.33
CA VAL A 364 18.72 16.57 20.15
C VAL A 364 17.60 17.44 20.66
N SER A 365 17.56 17.63 22.00
CA SER A 365 16.67 18.60 22.64
C SER A 365 17.51 19.69 23.28
N LYS A 366 17.33 20.92 22.81
CA LYS A 366 18.20 22.03 23.18
C LYS A 366 17.35 23.28 23.53
N ASP A 367 17.78 23.98 24.59
CA ASP A 367 17.32 25.35 24.83
C ASP A 367 18.22 26.30 24.04
N TYR A 368 17.65 26.92 23.02
CA TYR A 368 18.40 27.83 22.16
C TYR A 368 18.70 29.20 22.80
N SER A 369 17.99 29.56 23.88
CA SER A 369 18.23 30.81 24.59
C SER A 369 19.48 30.75 25.48
N THR A 370 19.71 29.60 26.09
CA THR A 370 20.85 29.33 26.97
C THR A 370 21.95 28.51 26.32
N ASN A 371 21.73 28.05 25.08
CA ASN A 371 22.56 27.09 24.37
C ASN A 371 22.77 25.76 25.10
N TYR A 372 21.85 25.43 25.99
CA TYR A 372 21.89 24.22 26.82
C TYR A 372 21.27 23.02 26.11
N THR A 373 21.96 21.88 26.14
CA THR A 373 21.49 20.62 25.54
C THR A 373 20.92 19.71 26.64
N TYR A 374 19.59 19.52 26.64
CA TYR A 374 18.91 18.63 27.58
C TYR A 374 19.14 17.16 27.24
N LYS A 375 19.10 16.83 25.95
CA LYS A 375 19.20 15.44 25.44
C LYS A 375 19.98 15.44 24.14
N ASP A 376 20.84 14.46 23.99
CA ASP A 376 21.56 14.17 22.75
C ASP A 376 21.68 12.65 22.61
N PHE A 377 20.71 12.05 21.90
CA PHE A 377 20.63 10.62 21.68
C PHE A 377 21.02 10.24 20.27
N SER A 378 21.76 9.15 20.14
CA SER A 378 21.94 8.40 18.91
C SER A 378 21.08 7.15 18.95
N ASP A 379 20.23 6.99 17.95
CA ASP A 379 19.36 5.84 17.74
C ASP A 379 19.84 5.02 16.55
N GLU A 380 20.02 3.73 16.76
CA GLU A 380 20.18 2.73 15.71
C GLU A 380 18.90 1.90 15.64
N ILE A 381 18.23 1.91 14.47
CA ILE A 381 16.90 1.32 14.30
C ILE A 381 16.96 0.30 13.17
N LEU A 382 16.59 -0.95 13.46
CA LEU A 382 16.23 -1.94 12.43
C LEU A 382 14.71 -2.08 12.42
N SER A 383 14.08 -1.63 11.36
CA SER A 383 12.66 -1.84 11.11
C SER A 383 12.45 -2.83 9.97
N THR A 384 11.49 -3.74 10.12
CA THR A 384 11.12 -4.69 9.07
C THR A 384 9.63 -4.63 8.87
N ASN A 385 9.21 -4.20 7.68
CA ASN A 385 7.81 -4.23 7.26
C ASN A 385 7.55 -5.49 6.42
N VAL A 386 6.54 -6.27 6.80
CA VAL A 386 6.04 -7.41 6.04
C VAL A 386 4.62 -7.12 5.61
N GLN A 387 4.37 -7.16 4.31
CA GLN A 387 3.05 -7.01 3.70
C GLN A 387 2.64 -8.31 3.03
N ASN A 388 1.46 -8.81 3.38
CA ASN A 388 0.88 -10.01 2.82
C ASN A 388 -0.60 -9.76 2.58
N GLY A 389 -1.06 -9.85 1.34
CA GLY A 389 -2.45 -9.55 1.06
C GLY A 389 -2.92 -10.12 -0.27
N GLY A 390 -4.23 -10.20 -0.40
CA GLY A 390 -4.84 -10.69 -1.62
C GLY A 390 -6.25 -10.19 -1.83
N VAL A 391 -6.70 -10.29 -3.07
CA VAL A 391 -8.09 -10.05 -3.48
C VAL A 391 -8.64 -11.28 -4.18
N VAL A 392 -9.92 -11.55 -3.93
CA VAL A 392 -10.70 -12.56 -4.64
C VAL A 392 -12.00 -11.90 -5.07
N ASN A 393 -12.13 -11.62 -6.36
CA ASN A 393 -13.27 -10.92 -6.94
C ASN A 393 -13.99 -11.82 -7.95
N LEU A 394 -15.29 -11.94 -7.79
CA LEU A 394 -16.19 -12.65 -8.69
C LEU A 394 -17.18 -11.66 -9.29
N SER A 395 -17.29 -11.61 -10.60
CA SER A 395 -18.29 -10.81 -11.32
C SER A 395 -19.22 -11.69 -12.11
N VAL A 396 -20.51 -11.48 -11.98
CA VAL A 396 -21.54 -12.23 -12.72
C VAL A 396 -22.42 -11.24 -13.47
N LYS A 397 -22.43 -11.31 -14.81
CA LYS A 397 -23.38 -10.57 -15.65
C LYS A 397 -24.68 -11.36 -15.75
N LEU A 398 -25.71 -10.92 -15.05
CA LEU A 398 -27.03 -11.51 -15.12
C LEU A 398 -27.64 -11.36 -16.53
N ASN A 399 -27.37 -10.22 -17.17
CA ASN A 399 -27.64 -9.89 -18.56
C ASN A 399 -26.79 -8.66 -18.99
N LYS A 400 -27.02 -8.12 -20.19
CA LYS A 400 -26.25 -6.95 -20.72
C LYS A 400 -26.37 -5.69 -19.86
N LYS A 401 -27.40 -5.58 -19.00
CA LYS A 401 -27.72 -4.39 -18.20
C LYS A 401 -27.57 -4.60 -16.70
N ASN A 402 -27.44 -5.83 -16.25
CA ASN A 402 -27.42 -6.18 -14.84
C ASN A 402 -26.17 -6.98 -14.50
N ARG A 403 -25.40 -6.51 -13.51
CA ARG A 403 -24.18 -7.15 -13.02
C ARG A 403 -24.16 -7.16 -11.50
N ILE A 404 -23.67 -8.24 -10.93
CA ILE A 404 -23.37 -8.38 -9.49
C ILE A 404 -21.90 -8.73 -9.36
N ASP A 405 -21.20 -8.01 -8.49
CA ASP A 405 -19.79 -8.21 -8.17
C ASP A 405 -19.65 -8.57 -6.69
N PHE A 406 -18.91 -9.64 -6.40
CA PHE A 406 -18.44 -10.00 -5.07
C PHE A 406 -16.98 -9.61 -4.99
N ARG A 407 -16.61 -8.75 -4.05
CA ARG A 407 -15.26 -8.22 -3.91
C ARG A 407 -14.75 -8.49 -2.51
N ASN A 408 -13.63 -9.19 -2.40
CA ASN A 408 -13.04 -9.53 -1.12
C ASN A 408 -11.57 -9.11 -1.12
N LEU A 409 -11.16 -8.45 -0.06
CA LEU A 409 -9.79 -8.04 0.23
C LEU A 409 -9.39 -8.57 1.60
N LEU A 410 -8.24 -9.20 1.68
CA LEU A 410 -7.50 -9.45 2.92
C LEU A 410 -6.14 -8.76 2.81
N SER A 411 -5.79 -7.96 3.80
CA SER A 411 -4.45 -7.39 3.90
C SER A 411 -3.92 -7.51 5.31
N LEU A 412 -2.66 -7.96 5.41
CA LEU A 412 -1.90 -8.11 6.63
C LEU A 412 -0.66 -7.24 6.52
N THR A 413 -0.43 -6.39 7.51
CA THR A 413 0.79 -5.59 7.62
C THR A 413 1.40 -5.83 8.99
N TYR A 414 2.67 -6.18 9.01
CA TYR A 414 3.44 -6.45 10.21
C TYR A 414 4.69 -5.58 10.20
N ASP A 415 4.76 -4.64 11.13
CA ASP A 415 5.88 -3.73 11.31
C ASP A 415 6.60 -4.09 12.59
N ALA A 416 7.81 -4.61 12.49
CA ALA A 416 8.68 -4.88 13.62
C ALA A 416 9.82 -3.85 13.66
N GLY A 417 10.04 -3.24 14.81
CA GLY A 417 11.12 -2.29 15.04
C GLY A 417 11.94 -2.64 16.27
N SER A 418 13.26 -2.75 16.12
CA SER A 418 14.22 -2.78 17.22
C SER A 418 14.96 -1.48 17.24
N THR A 419 15.01 -0.79 18.38
CA THR A 419 15.78 0.44 18.55
C THR A 419 16.79 0.25 19.65
N LEU A 420 18.04 0.59 19.33
CA LEU A 420 19.13 0.73 20.29
C LEU A 420 19.42 2.21 20.40
N ARG A 421 19.29 2.76 21.61
CA ARG A 421 19.50 4.17 21.92
C ARG A 421 20.65 4.31 22.87
N SER A 422 21.50 5.30 22.64
CA SER A 422 22.54 5.70 23.58
C SER A 422 22.76 7.21 23.52
N GLY A 423 23.14 7.81 24.63
CA GLY A 423 23.50 9.22 24.65
C GLY A 423 23.16 9.95 25.92
N LEU A 424 23.36 11.26 25.88
CA LEU A 424 23.20 12.16 27.02
C LEU A 424 21.70 12.39 27.30
N THR A 425 21.28 12.16 28.55
CA THR A 425 19.90 12.40 28.99
C THR A 425 19.73 13.63 29.88
N ASP A 426 20.82 14.09 30.52
CA ASP A 426 20.83 15.28 31.36
C ASP A 426 22.28 15.82 31.44
N ALA A 427 22.51 16.93 30.77
CA ALA A 427 23.85 17.51 30.66
C ALA A 427 24.37 18.09 31.98
N ASP A 428 23.49 18.60 32.84
CA ASP A 428 23.90 19.20 34.11
C ASP A 428 24.49 18.15 35.07
N ASN A 429 23.97 16.92 34.98
CA ASN A 429 24.38 15.84 35.88
C ASN A 429 25.31 14.82 35.19
N GLY A 430 25.71 15.05 33.92
CA GLY A 430 26.55 14.11 33.18
C GLY A 430 25.92 12.73 33.04
N MET A 431 24.60 12.65 32.96
CA MET A 431 23.87 11.38 32.90
C MET A 431 23.69 10.92 31.46
N TYR A 432 24.16 9.71 31.22
CA TYR A 432 23.91 8.98 29.97
C TYR A 432 22.72 8.04 30.11
N SER A 433 22.07 7.74 28.99
CA SER A 433 21.03 6.72 28.90
C SER A 433 21.34 5.71 27.81
N GLU A 434 21.09 4.45 28.12
CA GLU A 434 21.02 3.37 27.13
C GLU A 434 19.60 2.85 27.09
N GLY A 435 19.03 2.70 25.89
CA GLY A 435 17.67 2.23 25.67
C GLY A 435 17.62 1.08 24.68
N PHE A 436 16.82 0.09 25.01
CA PHE A 436 16.54 -1.06 24.15
C PHE A 436 15.04 -1.16 23.97
N SER A 437 14.55 -1.16 22.73
CA SER A 437 13.13 -1.37 22.50
C SER A 437 12.85 -2.37 21.38
N ASN A 438 11.77 -3.11 21.53
CA ASN A 438 11.24 -4.02 20.54
C ASN A 438 9.74 -3.80 20.40
N GLN A 439 9.33 -3.19 19.31
CA GLN A 439 7.93 -2.87 19.02
C GLN A 439 7.44 -3.62 17.79
N VAL A 440 6.25 -4.16 17.87
CA VAL A 440 5.54 -4.73 16.74
C VAL A 440 4.20 -4.03 16.60
N ASN A 441 3.86 -3.65 15.38
CA ASN A 441 2.54 -3.20 15.00
C ASN A 441 1.98 -4.18 13.96
N PHE A 442 0.89 -4.84 14.28
CA PHE A 442 0.19 -5.72 13.37
C PHE A 442 -1.15 -5.12 12.98
N ASN A 443 -1.43 -5.06 11.68
CA ASN A 443 -2.71 -4.64 11.16
C ASN A 443 -3.27 -5.71 10.21
N ARG A 444 -4.54 -6.05 10.39
CA ARG A 444 -5.31 -6.90 9.50
C ARG A 444 -6.53 -6.13 9.02
N LEU A 445 -6.69 -6.00 7.71
CA LEU A 445 -7.88 -5.46 7.07
C LEU A 445 -8.58 -6.57 6.29
N VAL A 446 -9.84 -6.79 6.59
CA VAL A 446 -10.75 -7.64 5.81
C VAL A 446 -11.85 -6.75 5.27
N SER A 447 -12.14 -6.85 3.98
CA SER A 447 -13.30 -6.20 3.36
C SER A 447 -14.00 -7.19 2.44
N SER A 448 -15.28 -7.40 2.67
CA SER A 448 -16.15 -8.24 1.85
C SER A 448 -17.35 -7.44 1.39
N GLN A 449 -17.54 -7.37 0.08
CA GLN A 449 -18.56 -6.51 -0.53
C GLN A 449 -19.37 -7.25 -1.58
N VAL A 450 -20.64 -6.89 -1.65
CA VAL A 450 -21.54 -7.26 -2.76
C VAL A 450 -22.03 -5.98 -3.40
N ASN A 451 -21.72 -5.80 -4.69
CA ASN A 451 -22.07 -4.61 -5.44
C ASN A 451 -23.01 -4.99 -6.58
N GLY A 452 -24.09 -4.26 -6.73
CA GLY A 452 -25.01 -4.42 -7.86
C GLY A 452 -25.01 -3.20 -8.77
N LEU A 453 -25.11 -3.47 -10.07
CA LEU A 453 -25.26 -2.45 -11.10
C LEU A 453 -26.39 -2.86 -12.01
N HIS A 454 -27.41 -2.00 -12.12
CA HIS A 454 -28.61 -2.24 -12.93
C HIS A 454 -28.92 -1.02 -13.79
N SER A 455 -29.05 -1.22 -15.10
CA SER A 455 -29.43 -0.18 -16.06
C SER A 455 -30.82 -0.44 -16.61
N PHE A 456 -31.65 0.58 -16.71
CA PHE A 456 -33.04 0.53 -17.19
C PHE A 456 -33.28 1.56 -18.29
N GLY A 457 -34.38 1.41 -19.06
CA GLY A 457 -34.87 2.43 -19.96
C GLY A 457 -33.89 2.90 -21.03
N LYS A 458 -33.26 2.00 -21.79
CA LYS A 458 -32.20 2.32 -22.79
C LYS A 458 -31.01 3.09 -22.17
N ASP A 459 -30.62 2.70 -20.94
CA ASP A 459 -29.54 3.28 -20.14
C ASP A 459 -29.81 4.70 -19.61
N LYS A 460 -31.06 5.18 -19.67
CA LYS A 460 -31.43 6.46 -19.06
C LYS A 460 -31.42 6.40 -17.52
N SER A 461 -31.73 5.26 -16.95
CA SER A 461 -31.74 5.05 -15.49
C SER A 461 -30.67 4.05 -15.08
N LYS A 462 -29.99 4.33 -13.98
CA LYS A 462 -28.97 3.45 -13.41
C LYS A 462 -29.18 3.36 -11.89
N LEU A 463 -29.25 2.13 -11.39
CA LEU A 463 -29.27 1.81 -9.95
C LEU A 463 -27.96 1.13 -9.60
N THR A 464 -27.27 1.65 -8.60
CA THR A 464 -26.10 1.01 -8.00
C THR A 464 -26.35 0.82 -6.52
N TRP A 465 -25.91 -0.31 -5.98
CA TRP A 465 -25.97 -0.56 -4.55
C TRP A 465 -24.73 -1.33 -4.09
N VAL A 466 -24.35 -1.10 -2.85
CA VAL A 466 -23.20 -1.72 -2.20
C VAL A 466 -23.61 -2.18 -0.81
N LEU A 467 -23.37 -3.46 -0.53
CA LEU A 467 -23.38 -4.01 0.83
C LEU A 467 -21.94 -4.30 1.21
N ASN A 468 -21.51 -3.84 2.37
CA ASN A 468 -20.13 -3.95 2.82
C ASN A 468 -20.04 -4.45 4.24
N TYR A 469 -19.11 -5.38 4.45
CA TYR A 469 -18.56 -5.77 5.74
C TYR A 469 -17.08 -5.47 5.74
N GLY A 470 -16.64 -4.57 6.62
CA GLY A 470 -15.24 -4.22 6.83
C GLY A 470 -14.82 -4.55 8.26
N ASN A 471 -13.68 -5.17 8.44
CA ASN A 471 -13.11 -5.41 9.77
C ASN A 471 -11.62 -5.04 9.76
N THR A 472 -11.24 -4.22 10.72
CA THR A 472 -9.84 -3.90 11.01
C THR A 472 -9.49 -4.41 12.39
N TYR A 473 -8.43 -5.19 12.46
CA TYR A 473 -7.81 -5.61 13.71
C TYR A 473 -6.40 -5.06 13.77
N ARG A 474 -6.11 -4.31 14.83
CA ARG A 474 -4.76 -3.81 15.13
C ARG A 474 -4.29 -4.38 16.46
N ALA A 475 -3.04 -4.81 16.49
CA ALA A 475 -2.39 -5.25 17.72
C ALA A 475 -0.99 -4.64 17.85
N VAL A 476 -0.65 -4.28 19.06
CA VAL A 476 0.73 -4.01 19.50
C VAL A 476 1.07 -5.09 20.54
N PRO A 477 1.48 -6.28 20.06
CA PRO A 477 1.76 -7.38 20.95
C PRO A 477 3.17 -7.27 21.53
N ASP A 478 3.28 -7.25 22.86
CA ASP A 478 4.53 -7.28 23.62
C ASP A 478 5.55 -6.19 23.17
N PHE A 479 5.11 -4.95 23.14
CA PHE A 479 6.03 -3.83 23.02
C PHE A 479 6.87 -3.73 24.29
N ARG A 480 8.18 -3.87 24.17
CA ARG A 480 9.15 -3.92 25.28
C ARG A 480 10.06 -2.72 25.24
N ILE A 481 10.32 -2.15 26.40
CA ILE A 481 11.32 -1.11 26.58
C ILE A 481 12.17 -1.45 27.81
N ALA A 482 13.48 -1.36 27.68
CA ALA A 482 14.42 -1.36 28.78
C ALA A 482 15.28 -0.11 28.68
N ASN A 483 15.18 0.79 29.66
CA ASN A 483 15.96 2.01 29.73
C ASN A 483 16.89 1.97 30.93
N TYR A 484 18.12 2.36 30.72
CA TYR A 484 19.14 2.47 31.75
C TYR A 484 19.67 3.91 31.82
N ALA A 485 19.98 4.34 33.02
CA ALA A 485 20.70 5.58 33.31
C ALA A 485 22.05 5.25 33.94
N LEU A 486 23.09 5.93 33.53
CA LEU A 486 24.45 5.76 34.04
C LEU A 486 25.19 7.10 34.01
N PRO A 487 26.13 7.36 34.96
CA PRO A 487 27.07 8.46 34.81
C PRO A 487 27.94 8.25 33.56
N GLU A 488 28.40 9.33 32.95
CA GLU A 488 29.23 9.25 31.73
C GLU A 488 30.48 8.38 31.99
N GLY A 489 30.62 7.34 31.15
CA GLY A 489 31.75 6.40 31.22
C GLY A 489 31.71 5.40 32.38
N ASP A 490 30.69 5.41 33.24
CA ASP A 490 30.60 4.56 34.41
C ASP A 490 29.51 3.48 34.27
N ILE A 491 29.85 2.41 33.56
CA ILE A 491 28.95 1.26 33.36
C ILE A 491 28.69 0.53 34.72
N ALA A 492 29.60 0.62 35.66
CA ALA A 492 29.47 -0.06 36.98
C ALA A 492 28.32 0.51 37.84
N ASN A 493 27.98 1.78 37.65
CA ASN A 493 26.88 2.46 38.33
C ASN A 493 25.61 2.57 37.50
N ARG A 494 25.47 1.74 36.51
CA ARG A 494 24.28 1.63 35.64
C ARG A 494 23.04 1.28 36.47
N GLN A 495 21.96 2.01 36.24
CA GLN A 495 20.69 1.82 36.94
C GLN A 495 19.54 1.63 35.95
N LEU A 496 18.65 0.69 36.22
CA LEU A 496 17.43 0.51 35.45
C LEU A 496 16.47 1.67 35.75
N VAL A 497 16.00 2.35 34.68
CA VAL A 497 15.03 3.44 34.84
C VAL A 497 13.65 2.85 35.08
N LEU A 498 13.20 2.98 36.30
CA LEU A 498 11.89 2.51 36.75
C LEU A 498 10.96 3.72 36.82
N ASN A 499 9.95 3.74 36.03
CA ASN A 499 8.96 4.81 36.02
C ASN A 499 7.55 4.23 36.14
N ALA A 500 6.69 5.03 36.73
CA ALA A 500 5.26 4.74 36.78
C ALA A 500 4.61 4.65 35.36
N PHE A 501 5.20 5.27 34.37
CA PHE A 501 4.71 5.24 33.01
C PHE A 501 5.62 4.40 32.11
N PHE A 502 5.03 3.51 31.32
CA PHE A 502 5.77 2.62 30.43
C PHE A 502 6.69 3.35 29.44
N ASN A 503 6.22 4.45 28.85
CA ASN A 503 6.96 5.23 27.86
C ASN A 503 8.18 6.00 28.41
N ALA A 504 8.29 6.13 29.73
CA ALA A 504 9.39 6.81 30.40
C ALA A 504 10.28 5.86 31.22
N GLY A 505 9.95 4.58 31.29
CA GLY A 505 10.63 3.58 32.12
C GLY A 505 10.91 2.28 31.40
N THR A 506 11.00 1.22 32.20
CA THR A 506 11.23 -0.15 31.73
C THR A 506 9.97 -0.99 31.92
N GLY A 507 9.55 -1.69 30.88
CA GLY A 507 8.32 -2.48 30.97
C GLY A 507 7.84 -3.06 29.65
N ARG A 508 6.57 -3.44 29.65
CA ARG A 508 5.87 -4.04 28.50
C ARG A 508 4.50 -3.41 28.31
N PHE A 509 4.13 -3.27 27.06
CA PHE A 509 2.82 -2.73 26.65
C PHE A 509 2.16 -3.63 25.63
N PHE A 510 0.86 -3.81 25.79
CA PHE A 510 0.02 -4.57 24.87
C PHE A 510 -1.21 -3.73 24.56
N SER A 511 -1.60 -3.67 23.29
CA SER A 511 -2.89 -3.10 22.89
C SER A 511 -3.50 -3.88 21.77
N TYR A 512 -4.83 -3.94 21.77
CA TYR A 512 -5.65 -4.62 20.77
C TYR A 512 -6.83 -3.75 20.45
N MET A 513 -7.07 -3.54 19.17
CA MET A 513 -8.25 -2.86 18.66
C MET A 513 -8.92 -3.74 17.62
N ASN A 514 -10.23 -3.88 17.72
CA ASN A 514 -11.05 -4.52 16.72
C ASN A 514 -12.18 -3.59 16.32
N GLU A 515 -12.22 -3.17 15.07
CA GLU A 515 -13.30 -2.33 14.54
C GLU A 515 -14.02 -3.07 13.42
N THR A 516 -15.32 -3.19 13.55
CA THR A 516 -16.22 -3.74 12.52
C THR A 516 -17.09 -2.62 11.98
N ASN A 517 -17.15 -2.53 10.66
CA ASN A 517 -17.95 -1.56 9.92
C ASN A 517 -18.87 -2.30 8.94
N VAL A 518 -20.17 -2.22 9.16
CA VAL A 518 -21.19 -2.75 8.23
C VAL A 518 -21.89 -1.55 7.62
N SER A 519 -21.95 -1.50 6.29
CA SER A 519 -22.60 -0.42 5.58
C SER A 519 -23.38 -0.89 4.36
N ALA A 520 -24.43 -0.15 4.04
CA ALA A 520 -25.24 -0.33 2.85
C ALA A 520 -25.45 1.03 2.17
N SER A 521 -25.30 1.07 0.85
CA SER A 521 -25.65 2.23 0.05
C SER A 521 -26.47 1.84 -1.16
N THR A 522 -27.33 2.74 -1.58
CA THR A 522 -28.12 2.61 -2.82
C THR A 522 -28.19 3.97 -3.49
N ASP A 523 -27.75 4.05 -4.74
CA ASP A 523 -27.75 5.26 -5.54
C ASP A 523 -28.55 5.03 -6.82
N TYR A 524 -29.49 5.91 -7.10
CA TYR A 524 -30.25 5.94 -8.33
C TYR A 524 -29.93 7.19 -9.13
N SER A 525 -29.60 7.04 -10.40
CA SER A 525 -29.37 8.16 -11.32
C SER A 525 -30.29 8.08 -12.51
N TYR A 526 -30.83 9.22 -12.92
CA TYR A 526 -31.69 9.37 -14.08
C TYR A 526 -31.14 10.46 -15.02
N ASN A 527 -30.91 10.09 -16.28
CA ASN A 527 -30.46 10.99 -17.33
C ASN A 527 -31.66 11.49 -18.12
N ALA A 528 -31.86 12.81 -18.11
CA ALA A 528 -32.94 13.48 -18.83
C ALA A 528 -32.36 14.51 -19.82
N ASP A 529 -32.82 14.44 -21.06
CA ASP A 529 -32.55 15.46 -22.07
C ASP A 529 -33.70 16.46 -22.05
N LEU A 530 -33.47 17.68 -21.57
CA LEU A 530 -34.44 18.76 -21.51
C LEU A 530 -34.06 19.80 -22.57
N GLY A 531 -34.68 19.72 -23.74
CA GLY A 531 -34.34 20.56 -24.90
C GLY A 531 -32.92 20.23 -25.40
N LYS A 532 -32.03 21.23 -25.39
CA LYS A 532 -30.63 21.08 -25.83
C LYS A 532 -29.66 20.73 -24.69
N THR A 533 -30.15 20.62 -23.45
CA THR A 533 -29.31 20.40 -22.27
C THR A 533 -29.50 18.99 -21.71
N HIS A 534 -28.39 18.38 -21.29
CA HIS A 534 -28.37 17.07 -20.65
C HIS A 534 -28.32 17.25 -19.12
N HIS A 535 -29.29 16.66 -18.42
CA HIS A 535 -29.43 16.73 -16.96
C HIS A 535 -29.28 15.34 -16.36
N VAL A 536 -28.57 15.25 -15.24
CA VAL A 536 -28.43 14.02 -14.45
C VAL A 536 -29.00 14.25 -13.05
N PHE A 537 -30.08 13.58 -12.75
CA PHE A 537 -30.69 13.59 -11.42
C PHE A 537 -30.16 12.37 -10.63
N LYS A 538 -29.67 12.61 -9.43
CA LYS A 538 -29.20 11.54 -8.55
C LYS A 538 -29.91 11.63 -7.20
N THR A 539 -30.25 10.46 -6.63
CA THR A 539 -30.76 10.30 -5.27
C THR A 539 -30.23 9.00 -4.70
N GLY A 540 -30.07 8.93 -3.38
CA GLY A 540 -29.54 7.74 -2.75
C GLY A 540 -29.80 7.69 -1.25
N VAL A 541 -29.51 6.53 -0.68
CA VAL A 541 -29.60 6.25 0.76
C VAL A 541 -28.32 5.56 1.17
N PHE A 542 -27.77 5.97 2.31
CA PHE A 542 -26.62 5.36 2.95
C PHE A 542 -26.93 5.05 4.41
N ALA A 543 -26.55 3.87 4.87
CA ALA A 543 -26.63 3.46 6.25
C ALA A 543 -25.32 2.79 6.68
N GLN A 544 -24.85 3.07 7.88
CA GLN A 544 -23.63 2.53 8.44
C GLN A 544 -23.78 2.22 9.92
N ASN A 545 -23.25 1.07 10.35
CA ASN A 545 -23.06 0.72 11.75
C ASN A 545 -21.59 0.39 11.98
N ARG A 546 -20.98 1.06 12.96
CA ARG A 546 -19.58 0.87 13.33
C ARG A 546 -19.48 0.50 14.81
N VAL A 547 -18.77 -0.58 15.08
CA VAL A 547 -18.50 -1.05 16.44
C VAL A 547 -17.00 -1.18 16.61
N ARG A 548 -16.45 -0.54 17.65
CA ARG A 548 -15.03 -0.60 18.00
C ARG A 548 -14.88 -1.10 19.42
N ASP A 549 -13.99 -2.06 19.61
CA ASP A 549 -13.49 -2.53 20.89
C ASP A 549 -11.99 -2.26 20.96
N PHE A 550 -11.54 -1.65 22.07
CA PHE A 550 -10.14 -1.34 22.32
C PHE A 550 -9.77 -1.79 23.72
N GLN A 551 -8.63 -2.46 23.85
CA GLN A 551 -8.07 -2.91 25.10
C GLN A 551 -6.57 -2.60 25.12
N SER A 552 -6.07 -2.11 26.26
CA SER A 552 -4.65 -1.96 26.48
C SER A 552 -4.27 -2.44 27.87
N ARG A 553 -3.07 -3.03 27.99
CA ARG A 553 -2.50 -3.46 29.26
C ARG A 553 -1.04 -3.03 29.33
N GLN A 554 -0.65 -2.47 30.48
CA GLN A 554 0.69 -1.96 30.73
C GLN A 554 1.29 -2.67 31.93
N PHE A 555 2.49 -3.16 31.76
CA PHE A 555 3.27 -3.81 32.78
C PHE A 555 4.59 -3.07 32.97
N VAL A 556 4.94 -2.75 34.21
CA VAL A 556 6.22 -2.13 34.55
C VAL A 556 6.99 -3.05 35.50
N TYR A 557 8.31 -3.00 35.41
CA TYR A 557 9.15 -3.77 36.32
C TYR A 557 9.23 -3.09 37.69
N ALA A 558 9.07 -3.87 38.72
CA ALA A 558 9.21 -3.47 40.11
C ALA A 558 10.40 -4.22 40.73
N PRO A 559 11.46 -3.52 41.16
CA PRO A 559 12.57 -4.15 41.88
C PRO A 559 12.21 -4.41 43.33
N VAL A 560 12.79 -5.42 43.91
CA VAL A 560 12.77 -5.66 45.33
C VAL A 560 14.08 -5.17 45.96
N GLY A 561 14.04 -4.62 47.16
CA GLY A 561 15.09 -3.84 47.80
C GLY A 561 16.51 -4.28 47.49
N GLY A 562 17.29 -3.41 46.91
CA GLY A 562 18.69 -3.64 46.59
C GLY A 562 19.00 -4.23 45.20
N PHE A 563 17.99 -4.46 44.34
CA PHE A 563 18.25 -4.88 42.96
C PHE A 563 19.15 -3.85 42.25
N LYS A 564 20.28 -4.33 41.74
CA LYS A 564 21.18 -3.55 40.88
C LYS A 564 21.35 -4.29 39.56
N PRO A 565 21.22 -3.61 38.42
CA PRO A 565 21.56 -4.21 37.13
C PRO A 565 23.02 -4.69 37.16
N SER A 566 23.23 -5.92 36.71
CA SER A 566 24.56 -6.56 36.80
C SER A 566 25.35 -6.45 35.49
N SER A 567 24.69 -6.16 34.39
CA SER A 567 25.33 -6.17 33.09
C SER A 567 24.80 -5.11 32.12
N ALA A 568 25.48 -4.96 31.01
CA ALA A 568 25.10 -4.05 29.91
C ALA A 568 23.96 -4.61 29.04
N LEU A 569 23.49 -5.84 29.26
CA LEU A 569 22.50 -6.49 28.41
C LEU A 569 21.17 -6.72 29.14
N PRO A 570 20.03 -6.32 28.55
CA PRO A 570 18.71 -6.51 29.14
C PRO A 570 18.36 -7.98 29.45
N GLU A 571 18.96 -8.94 28.74
CA GLU A 571 18.73 -10.37 28.94
C GLU A 571 19.12 -10.84 30.36
N GLN A 572 20.24 -10.33 30.90
CA GLN A 572 20.71 -10.72 32.23
C GLN A 572 19.91 -10.05 33.34
N ASP A 573 19.45 -8.81 33.13
CA ASP A 573 18.72 -8.04 34.11
C ASP A 573 17.21 -8.33 34.16
N LEU A 574 16.62 -8.66 33.00
CA LEU A 574 15.18 -8.79 32.79
C LEU A 574 14.78 -10.17 32.26
N GLY A 575 15.73 -11.04 31.99
CA GLY A 575 15.51 -12.43 31.58
C GLY A 575 14.90 -13.31 32.68
N ALA A 576 14.50 -14.52 32.31
CA ALA A 576 13.83 -15.44 33.25
C ALA A 576 14.65 -15.74 34.53
N SER A 577 15.98 -15.74 34.44
CA SER A 577 16.89 -15.97 35.57
C SER A 577 16.88 -14.85 36.62
N ALA A 578 16.59 -13.61 36.22
CA ALA A 578 16.52 -12.47 37.13
C ALA A 578 15.17 -12.34 37.84
N ILE A 579 14.12 -12.97 37.33
CA ILE A 579 12.75 -12.84 37.85
C ILE A 579 12.55 -13.69 39.07
N SER A 580 12.34 -13.04 40.23
CA SER A 580 12.00 -13.70 41.52
C SER A 580 11.28 -12.75 42.48
N ALA A 581 10.68 -13.30 43.52
CA ALA A 581 10.04 -12.53 44.59
C ALA A 581 11.02 -11.64 45.40
N SER A 582 12.30 -11.97 45.37
CA SER A 582 13.36 -11.23 46.06
C SER A 582 14.21 -10.33 45.17
N ASN A 583 13.95 -10.30 43.87
CA ASN A 583 14.76 -9.56 42.89
C ASN A 583 13.94 -8.57 42.09
N ILE A 584 13.37 -9.00 40.94
CA ILE A 584 12.57 -8.14 40.03
C ILE A 584 11.39 -8.92 39.46
N TYR A 585 10.26 -8.26 39.26
CA TYR A 585 9.07 -8.82 38.63
C TYR A 585 8.21 -7.74 37.98
N LEU A 586 7.27 -8.14 37.10
CA LEU A 586 6.29 -7.26 36.51
C LEU A 586 5.09 -7.02 37.44
N ILE A 587 4.59 -5.80 37.40
CA ILE A 587 3.30 -5.41 37.96
C ILE A 587 2.43 -4.82 36.89
N GLU A 588 1.14 -5.18 36.87
CA GLU A 588 0.19 -4.60 35.95
C GLU A 588 -0.28 -3.24 36.45
N LYS A 589 -0.17 -2.21 35.64
CA LYS A 589 -0.83 -0.94 35.83
C LYS A 589 -2.18 -0.97 35.16
N ARG A 590 -3.26 -0.98 35.91
CA ARG A 590 -4.61 -0.87 35.39
C ARG A 590 -4.86 0.58 35.01
N SER A 591 -5.06 0.84 33.73
CA SER A 591 -5.69 2.08 33.28
C SER A 591 -7.21 1.91 33.41
N GLU A 592 -7.89 2.85 34.03
CA GLU A 592 -9.36 2.79 34.23
C GLU A 592 -10.18 2.98 32.94
N GLU A 593 -9.56 3.04 31.77
CA GLU A 593 -10.27 3.33 30.52
C GLU A 593 -10.58 2.05 29.72
N ARG A 594 -11.78 1.54 29.95
CA ARG A 594 -12.47 0.64 29.03
C ARG A 594 -13.46 1.47 28.21
N ARG A 595 -13.07 1.97 27.06
CA ARG A 595 -14.00 2.69 26.15
C ARG A 595 -14.58 1.72 25.13
N VAL A 596 -15.87 1.42 25.30
CA VAL A 596 -16.70 0.81 24.26
C VAL A 596 -17.49 1.94 23.60
N GLY A 597 -17.08 2.35 22.40
CA GLY A 597 -17.83 3.32 21.61
C GLY A 597 -18.74 2.62 20.60
N LYS A 598 -20.04 2.90 20.65
CA LYS A 598 -20.98 2.56 19.59
C LYS A 598 -21.38 3.85 18.90
N GLU A 599 -21.06 4.00 17.64
CA GLU A 599 -21.55 5.10 16.81
C GLU A 599 -22.51 4.54 15.76
N CYS A 600 -23.76 4.96 15.82
CA CYS A 600 -24.77 4.76 14.77
C CYS A 600 -24.96 6.08 14.02
N ALA A 601 -24.79 6.08 12.71
CA ALA A 601 -25.13 7.17 11.81
C ALA A 601 -26.04 6.69 10.69
#